data_3be160d80adc7531202ea20be150240d
#
_entry.id   3be160d80adc7531202ea20be150240d
#
_cell.length_a   1.000
_cell.length_b   1.000
_cell.length_c   1.000
_cell.angle_alpha   90.00
_cell.angle_beta   90.00
_cell.angle_gamma   90.00
#
_symmetry.space_group_name_H-M   'P 1'
#
loop_
_entity.id
_entity.type
_entity.pdbx_description
1 polymer ?
#
loop_
_entity_poly.entity_id
_entity_poly.type
_entity_poly.pdbx_seq_one_letter_code
_entity_poly.pdbx_strand_id
1 'polypeptide(L)'
;MKKKCIHYWASDSSNKSGEGKLARLYIDFLKKDKKTKINKIKSNKKNKLINYKYISPFIGIFHCWNLFIKKEKVAYINYLPLWNPIIFILLPPKTIIGPITGGALFNKKNYTDYLIRKYLFLILYKISEFFLNLRSQQILFSTDLLKKYISKKTLSKSEFNFVFKSLKLKKKKKKNN
;
A
#
# COMPACT_ATOMS: atom_id res chain seq x y z
N MET A 1 19.19 -21.80 -6.91
CA MET A 1 18.39 -20.97 -5.97
C MET A 1 16.98 -20.76 -6.53
N LYS A 2 15.92 -21.19 -5.82
CA LYS A 2 14.52 -20.95 -6.23
C LYS A 2 14.24 -19.44 -6.24
N LYS A 3 13.72 -18.90 -7.34
CA LYS A 3 13.30 -17.50 -7.41
C LYS A 3 12.20 -17.22 -6.39
N LYS A 4 12.39 -16.18 -5.59
CA LYS A 4 11.43 -15.74 -4.58
C LYS A 4 10.16 -15.23 -5.28
N CYS A 5 9.02 -15.85 -5.05
CA CYS A 5 7.75 -15.44 -5.67
C CYS A 5 6.98 -14.54 -4.70
N ILE A 6 6.46 -13.41 -5.18
CA ILE A 6 5.56 -12.52 -4.45
C ILE A 6 4.24 -12.44 -5.21
N HIS A 7 3.16 -12.77 -4.55
CA HIS A 7 1.81 -12.61 -5.07
C HIS A 7 1.27 -11.26 -4.63
N TYR A 8 0.71 -10.47 -5.56
CA TYR A 8 0.17 -9.18 -5.20
C TYR A 8 -1.30 -9.04 -5.55
N TRP A 9 -2.03 -8.40 -4.66
CA TRP A 9 -3.37 -7.89 -4.89
C TRP A 9 -3.33 -6.39 -5.16
N ALA A 10 -4.04 -5.96 -6.19
CA ALA A 10 -4.31 -4.55 -6.45
C ALA A 10 -5.72 -4.41 -7.02
N SER A 11 -6.57 -3.62 -6.37
CA SER A 11 -7.94 -3.34 -6.83
C SER A 11 -7.92 -2.67 -8.20
N ASP A 12 -7.05 -1.70 -8.36
CA ASP A 12 -6.77 -1.02 -9.62
C ASP A 12 -5.26 -0.98 -9.89
N SER A 13 -4.87 -1.31 -11.09
CA SER A 13 -3.49 -1.17 -11.60
C SER A 13 -3.50 -0.56 -13.01
N SER A 14 -4.57 0.16 -13.36
CA SER A 14 -4.73 0.84 -14.64
C SER A 14 -3.95 2.16 -14.67
N ASN A 15 -3.82 2.75 -15.86
CA ASN A 15 -3.29 4.11 -16.02
C ASN A 15 -4.41 5.18 -15.92
N LYS A 16 -5.67 4.76 -15.74
CA LYS A 16 -6.83 5.65 -15.81
C LYS A 16 -7.05 6.45 -14.51
N SER A 17 -6.67 5.86 -13.37
CA SER A 17 -6.79 6.51 -12.06
C SER A 17 -5.44 6.85 -11.43
N GLY A 18 -5.42 7.83 -10.53
CA GLY A 18 -4.22 8.15 -9.72
C GLY A 18 -3.79 6.97 -8.84
N GLU A 19 -4.75 6.25 -8.26
CA GLU A 19 -4.52 5.07 -7.45
C GLU A 19 -3.89 3.95 -8.28
N GLY A 20 -4.43 3.70 -9.48
CA GLY A 20 -3.90 2.69 -10.39
C GLY A 20 -2.48 3.00 -10.87
N LYS A 21 -2.19 4.29 -11.16
CA LYS A 21 -0.83 4.74 -11.49
C LYS A 21 0.16 4.49 -10.35
N LEU A 22 -0.23 4.81 -9.10
CA LEU A 22 0.59 4.56 -7.92
C LEU A 22 0.82 3.06 -7.70
N ALA A 23 -0.23 2.24 -7.80
CA ALA A 23 -0.12 0.79 -7.71
C ALA A 23 0.84 0.23 -8.78
N ARG A 24 0.75 0.69 -10.01
CA ARG A 24 1.66 0.28 -11.10
C ARG A 24 3.10 0.67 -10.84
N LEU A 25 3.36 1.90 -10.40
CA LEU A 25 4.71 2.34 -10.04
C LEU A 25 5.31 1.47 -8.94
N TYR A 26 4.49 1.05 -7.99
CA TYR A 26 4.89 0.16 -6.93
C TYR A 26 5.20 -1.27 -7.44
N ILE A 27 4.33 -1.82 -8.29
CA ILE A 27 4.57 -3.12 -8.94
C ILE A 27 5.88 -3.08 -9.74
N ASP A 28 6.12 -1.99 -10.48
CA ASP A 28 7.36 -1.79 -11.22
C ASP A 28 8.58 -1.68 -10.27
N PHE A 29 8.42 -1.09 -9.10
CA PHE A 29 9.44 -1.05 -8.07
C PHE A 29 9.79 -2.44 -7.56
N LEU A 30 8.80 -3.26 -7.23
CA LEU A 30 9.00 -4.64 -6.78
C LEU A 30 9.65 -5.53 -7.86
N LYS A 31 9.36 -5.28 -9.15
CA LYS A 31 9.94 -6.03 -10.29
C LYS A 31 11.42 -5.75 -10.54
N LYS A 32 11.99 -4.71 -9.94
CA LYS A 32 13.41 -4.37 -10.16
C LYS A 32 14.38 -5.39 -9.58
N ASP A 33 13.96 -6.09 -8.54
CA ASP A 33 14.72 -7.21 -8.05
C ASP A 33 14.59 -8.38 -9.03
N LYS A 34 15.62 -8.58 -9.87
CA LYS A 34 15.67 -9.66 -10.89
C LYS A 34 15.49 -11.07 -10.28
N LYS A 35 15.73 -11.21 -8.96
CA LYS A 35 15.59 -12.47 -8.23
C LYS A 35 14.14 -12.73 -7.77
N THR A 36 13.25 -11.74 -7.91
CA THR A 36 11.87 -11.84 -7.44
C THR A 36 10.89 -11.95 -8.61
N LYS A 37 10.12 -13.04 -8.65
CA LYS A 37 8.98 -13.19 -9.57
C LYS A 37 7.74 -12.61 -8.92
N ILE A 38 6.96 -11.83 -9.67
CA ILE A 38 5.76 -11.14 -9.16
C ILE A 38 4.54 -11.60 -9.95
N ASN A 39 3.58 -12.17 -9.26
CA ASN A 39 2.34 -12.67 -9.83
C ASN A 39 1.15 -11.84 -9.34
N LYS A 40 0.30 -11.42 -10.28
CA LYS A 40 -0.97 -10.77 -9.95
C LYS A 40 -1.99 -11.81 -9.49
N ILE A 41 -2.64 -11.57 -8.36
CA ILE A 41 -3.78 -12.36 -7.92
C ILE A 41 -4.96 -12.01 -8.83
N LYS A 42 -5.46 -13.00 -9.56
CA LYS A 42 -6.63 -12.82 -10.44
C LYS A 42 -7.90 -12.82 -9.59
N SER A 43 -8.76 -11.85 -9.79
CA SER A 43 -10.12 -11.84 -9.25
C SER A 43 -11.09 -12.18 -10.38
N ASN A 44 -12.01 -13.08 -10.12
CA ASN A 44 -13.10 -13.36 -11.06
C ASN A 44 -14.09 -12.19 -11.06
N LYS A 45 -14.06 -11.39 -12.12
CA LYS A 45 -14.88 -10.17 -12.31
C LYS A 45 -16.34 -10.49 -12.70
N LYS A 46 -16.99 -11.53 -12.21
CA LYS A 46 -18.30 -11.94 -12.76
C LYS A 46 -19.54 -11.28 -12.14
N ASN A 47 -19.45 -10.47 -11.10
CA ASN A 47 -20.64 -9.85 -10.48
C ASN A 47 -20.73 -8.35 -10.74
N LYS A 48 -21.54 -7.96 -11.73
CA LYS A 48 -21.90 -6.56 -12.04
C LYS A 48 -22.82 -5.90 -10.99
N LEU A 49 -23.41 -6.67 -10.07
CA LEU A 49 -24.49 -6.24 -9.18
C LEU A 49 -24.00 -5.54 -7.89
N ILE A 50 -22.73 -5.63 -7.53
CA ILE A 50 -22.21 -5.05 -6.29
C ILE A 50 -21.18 -4.02 -6.66
N ASN A 51 -21.21 -2.87 -5.97
CA ASN A 51 -20.25 -1.80 -6.19
C ASN A 51 -18.83 -2.27 -5.86
N TYR A 52 -18.19 -2.92 -6.85
CA TYR A 52 -16.91 -3.63 -6.76
C TYR A 52 -15.81 -2.78 -6.11
N LYS A 53 -15.91 -1.46 -6.21
CA LYS A 53 -14.95 -0.52 -5.63
C LYS A 53 -14.84 -0.67 -4.11
N TYR A 54 -15.96 -0.83 -3.41
CA TYR A 54 -15.98 -0.95 -1.95
C TYR A 54 -15.65 -2.35 -1.44
N ILE A 55 -16.00 -3.37 -2.20
CA ILE A 55 -15.80 -4.77 -1.80
C ILE A 55 -14.42 -5.30 -2.20
N SER A 56 -13.86 -4.78 -3.29
CA SER A 56 -12.55 -5.20 -3.79
C SER A 56 -11.43 -5.22 -2.74
N PRO A 57 -11.32 -4.25 -1.80
CA PRO A 57 -10.33 -4.32 -0.74
C PRO A 57 -10.47 -5.57 0.14
N PHE A 58 -11.69 -5.93 0.52
CA PHE A 58 -11.97 -7.11 1.36
C PHE A 58 -11.73 -8.43 0.63
N ILE A 59 -12.08 -8.51 -0.64
CA ILE A 59 -11.73 -9.65 -1.50
C ILE A 59 -10.21 -9.83 -1.53
N GLY A 60 -9.47 -8.71 -1.63
CA GLY A 60 -8.02 -8.73 -1.59
C GLY A 60 -7.45 -9.26 -0.28
N ILE A 61 -8.04 -8.89 0.85
CA ILE A 61 -7.65 -9.40 2.18
C ILE A 61 -7.86 -10.91 2.23
N PHE A 62 -9.02 -11.41 1.79
CA PHE A 62 -9.31 -12.85 1.76
C PHE A 62 -8.28 -13.61 0.91
N HIS A 63 -7.93 -13.12 -0.26
CA HIS A 63 -6.90 -13.73 -1.10
C HIS A 63 -5.52 -13.69 -0.43
N CYS A 64 -5.18 -12.61 0.28
CA CYS A 64 -3.92 -12.51 1.02
C CYS A 64 -3.86 -13.56 2.14
N TRP A 65 -4.95 -13.80 2.87
CA TRP A 65 -5.03 -14.84 3.88
C TRP A 65 -4.87 -16.24 3.29
N ASN A 66 -5.55 -16.54 2.18
CA ASN A 66 -5.44 -17.85 1.51
C ASN A 66 -4.00 -18.14 1.09
N LEU A 67 -3.29 -17.15 0.56
CA LEU A 67 -1.88 -17.31 0.18
C LEU A 67 -0.94 -17.37 1.40
N PHE A 68 -1.25 -16.62 2.45
CA PHE A 68 -0.49 -16.69 3.70
C PHE A 68 -0.55 -18.08 4.35
N ILE A 69 -1.73 -18.71 4.37
CA ILE A 69 -1.91 -20.11 4.85
C ILE A 69 -1.05 -21.07 4.02
N LYS A 70 -0.93 -20.84 2.70
CA LYS A 70 -0.06 -21.59 1.80
C LYS A 70 1.43 -21.26 1.93
N LYS A 71 1.81 -20.44 2.93
CA LYS A 71 3.19 -19.95 3.18
C LYS A 71 3.79 -19.15 2.02
N GLU A 72 2.96 -18.57 1.17
CA GLU A 72 3.38 -17.73 0.06
C GLU A 72 3.59 -16.27 0.53
N LYS A 73 4.49 -15.56 -0.15
CA LYS A 73 4.70 -14.12 0.11
C LYS A 73 3.64 -13.29 -0.57
N VAL A 74 3.01 -12.40 0.18
CA VAL A 74 1.92 -11.56 -0.31
C VAL A 74 2.25 -10.07 -0.21
N ALA A 75 1.78 -9.32 -1.21
CA ALA A 75 1.79 -7.87 -1.21
C ALA A 75 0.36 -7.35 -1.44
N TYR A 76 -0.07 -6.46 -0.55
CA TYR A 76 -1.36 -5.79 -0.67
C TYR A 76 -1.14 -4.36 -1.18
N ILE A 77 -1.48 -4.14 -2.45
CA ILE A 77 -1.17 -2.92 -3.18
C ILE A 77 -2.46 -2.15 -3.45
N ASN A 78 -2.82 -1.29 -2.53
CA ASN A 78 -3.96 -0.38 -2.67
C ASN A 78 -3.60 0.99 -2.11
N TYR A 79 -4.37 2.00 -2.52
CA TYR A 79 -4.33 3.31 -1.87
C TYR A 79 -4.84 3.18 -0.44
N LEU A 80 -3.94 3.33 0.54
CA LEU A 80 -4.23 3.11 1.95
C LEU A 80 -3.98 4.39 2.74
N PRO A 81 -5.02 5.10 3.16
CA PRO A 81 -4.84 6.24 4.05
C PRO A 81 -4.47 5.75 5.46
N LEU A 82 -3.44 6.37 6.05
CA LEU A 82 -2.93 5.98 7.37
C LEU A 82 -3.97 6.15 8.49
N TRP A 83 -4.96 7.01 8.31
CA TRP A 83 -6.06 7.20 9.27
C TRP A 83 -7.11 6.08 9.25
N ASN A 84 -7.03 5.11 8.31
CA ASN A 84 -7.97 3.98 8.25
C ASN A 84 -7.30 2.69 8.74
N PRO A 85 -7.39 2.33 10.02
CA PRO A 85 -6.75 1.16 10.59
C PRO A 85 -7.36 -0.18 10.14
N ILE A 86 -8.60 -0.20 9.67
CA ILE A 86 -9.37 -1.43 9.41
C ILE A 86 -8.61 -2.40 8.49
N ILE A 87 -8.07 -1.90 7.40
CA ILE A 87 -7.33 -2.75 6.44
C ILE A 87 -6.07 -3.33 7.09
N PHE A 88 -5.36 -2.52 7.90
CA PHE A 88 -4.14 -2.98 8.57
C PHE A 88 -4.43 -4.04 9.64
N ILE A 89 -5.59 -3.94 10.31
CA ILE A 89 -6.05 -4.94 11.29
C ILE A 89 -6.35 -6.28 10.59
N LEU A 90 -6.98 -6.24 9.44
CA LEU A 90 -7.50 -7.40 8.74
C LEU A 90 -6.46 -8.15 7.89
N LEU A 91 -5.34 -7.51 7.53
CA LEU A 91 -4.31 -8.14 6.70
C LEU A 91 -3.54 -9.25 7.45
N PRO A 92 -3.09 -10.30 6.77
CA PRO A 92 -2.28 -11.35 7.39
C PRO A 92 -0.88 -10.84 7.78
N PRO A 93 -0.20 -11.52 8.74
CA PRO A 93 1.16 -11.17 9.11
C PRO A 93 2.15 -11.27 7.95
N LYS A 94 3.27 -10.53 8.04
CA LYS A 94 4.36 -10.53 7.03
C LYS A 94 3.94 -10.07 5.64
N THR A 95 2.80 -9.36 5.51
CA THR A 95 2.36 -8.76 4.26
C THR A 95 3.22 -7.54 3.91
N ILE A 96 3.53 -7.38 2.62
CA ILE A 96 4.11 -6.15 2.09
C ILE A 96 2.95 -5.18 1.82
N ILE A 97 2.96 -4.00 2.43
CA ILE A 97 1.81 -3.08 2.41
C ILE A 97 2.19 -1.74 1.79
N GLY A 98 1.35 -1.26 0.90
CA GLY A 98 1.47 0.09 0.32
C GLY A 98 0.70 0.26 -0.98
N PRO A 99 0.68 1.47 -1.54
CA PRO A 99 1.25 2.73 -1.01
C PRO A 99 0.41 3.35 0.11
N ILE A 100 1.03 3.64 1.24
CA ILE A 100 0.38 4.34 2.34
C ILE A 100 0.47 5.84 2.11
N THR A 101 -0.67 6.50 2.28
CA THR A 101 -0.79 7.95 2.14
C THR A 101 -1.29 8.56 3.45
N GLY A 102 -1.00 9.84 3.67
CA GLY A 102 -1.59 10.59 4.75
C GLY A 102 -2.70 11.49 4.22
N GLY A 103 -3.81 11.55 4.93
CA GLY A 103 -4.76 12.63 4.73
C GLY A 103 -4.08 13.96 5.04
N ALA A 104 -4.20 14.94 4.14
CA ALA A 104 -3.61 16.25 4.40
C ALA A 104 -4.23 16.89 5.65
N LEU A 105 -3.38 17.18 6.62
CA LEU A 105 -3.76 17.90 7.86
C LEU A 105 -4.04 19.41 7.61
N PHE A 106 -4.02 19.84 6.35
CA PHE A 106 -3.73 21.23 5.99
C PHE A 106 -4.93 22.07 5.58
N ASN A 107 -6.15 21.56 5.62
CA ASN A 107 -7.28 22.39 5.22
C ASN A 107 -7.90 23.11 6.41
N LYS A 108 -7.49 24.37 6.63
CA LYS A 108 -8.03 25.28 7.68
C LYS A 108 -9.42 25.85 7.34
N LYS A 109 -10.01 25.51 6.20
CA LYS A 109 -11.25 26.14 5.73
C LYS A 109 -12.47 25.81 6.60
N ASN A 110 -12.51 24.62 7.22
CA ASN A 110 -13.59 24.21 8.12
C ASN A 110 -12.99 23.86 9.50
N TYR A 111 -13.44 24.59 10.53
CA TYR A 111 -12.95 24.40 11.91
C TYR A 111 -13.18 22.97 12.43
N THR A 112 -14.35 22.41 12.16
CA THR A 112 -14.70 21.04 12.56
C THR A 112 -13.77 20.00 11.90
N ASP A 113 -13.55 20.12 10.59
CA ASP A 113 -12.61 19.25 9.86
C ASP A 113 -11.18 19.37 10.40
N TYR A 114 -10.79 20.59 10.78
CA TYR A 114 -9.47 20.83 11.37
C TYR A 114 -9.32 20.13 12.73
N LEU A 115 -10.32 20.21 13.61
CA LEU A 115 -10.31 19.54 14.91
C LEU A 115 -10.28 18.02 14.76
N ILE A 116 -11.14 17.45 13.90
CA ILE A 116 -11.17 16.01 13.61
C ILE A 116 -9.78 15.55 13.14
N ARG A 117 -9.19 16.25 12.19
CA ARG A 117 -7.88 15.88 11.65
C ARG A 117 -6.76 16.03 12.69
N LYS A 118 -6.82 17.08 13.52
CA LYS A 118 -5.81 17.36 14.53
C LYS A 118 -5.79 16.35 15.67
N TYR A 119 -6.95 15.89 16.10
CA TYR A 119 -7.06 15.01 17.27
C TYR A 119 -7.36 13.57 16.88
N LEU A 120 -8.45 13.33 16.13
CA LEU A 120 -8.88 11.99 15.79
C LEU A 120 -7.89 11.28 14.85
N PHE A 121 -7.37 11.97 13.83
CA PHE A 121 -6.43 11.34 12.91
C PHE A 121 -5.13 10.93 13.59
N LEU A 122 -4.64 11.69 14.58
CA LEU A 122 -3.44 11.30 15.31
C LEU A 122 -3.65 10.00 16.10
N ILE A 123 -4.82 9.82 16.70
CA ILE A 123 -5.18 8.57 17.39
C ILE A 123 -5.26 7.42 16.39
N LEU A 124 -5.97 7.63 15.28
CA LEU A 124 -6.09 6.63 14.21
C LEU A 124 -4.73 6.27 13.60
N TYR A 125 -3.81 7.22 13.46
CA TYR A 125 -2.45 6.96 12.99
C TYR A 125 -1.69 6.05 13.95
N LYS A 126 -1.82 6.25 15.27
CA LYS A 126 -1.18 5.38 16.26
C LYS A 126 -1.74 3.96 16.24
N ILE A 127 -3.06 3.82 16.11
CA ILE A 127 -3.71 2.52 15.96
C ILE A 127 -3.24 1.84 14.66
N SER A 128 -3.25 2.55 13.55
CA SER A 128 -2.77 2.05 12.25
C SER A 128 -1.30 1.63 12.33
N GLU A 129 -0.46 2.46 12.96
CA GLU A 129 0.96 2.19 13.13
C GLU A 129 1.22 0.91 13.94
N PHE A 130 0.46 0.71 15.02
CA PHE A 130 0.54 -0.51 15.83
C PHE A 130 0.30 -1.75 14.96
N PHE A 131 -0.80 -1.77 14.19
CA PHE A 131 -1.12 -2.90 13.33
C PHE A 131 -0.17 -3.04 12.13
N LEU A 132 0.33 -1.95 11.57
CA LEU A 132 1.37 -1.98 10.55
C LEU A 132 2.64 -2.66 11.07
N ASN A 133 3.07 -2.34 12.29
CA ASN A 133 4.23 -2.98 12.90
C ASN A 133 4.01 -4.48 13.17
N LEU A 134 2.79 -4.87 13.54
CA LEU A 134 2.43 -6.25 13.80
C LEU A 134 2.30 -7.07 12.51
N ARG A 135 1.72 -6.50 11.47
CA ARG A 135 1.29 -7.21 10.25
C ARG A 135 2.24 -7.08 9.08
N SER A 136 3.03 -5.99 8.98
CA SER A 136 3.83 -5.76 7.78
C SER A 136 5.28 -6.19 7.93
N GLN A 137 5.81 -6.78 6.85
CA GLN A 137 7.24 -7.03 6.68
C GLN A 137 7.94 -5.81 6.09
N GLN A 138 7.28 -5.09 5.19
CA GLN A 138 7.76 -3.89 4.53
C GLN A 138 6.60 -2.93 4.31
N ILE A 139 6.83 -1.66 4.60
CA ILE A 139 5.83 -0.60 4.52
C ILE A 139 6.31 0.43 3.51
N LEU A 140 5.43 0.79 2.57
CA LEU A 140 5.76 1.81 1.59
C LEU A 140 4.87 3.01 1.72
N PHE A 141 5.49 4.16 1.96
CA PHE A 141 4.84 5.44 2.03
C PHE A 141 5.01 6.21 0.73
N SER A 142 3.92 6.79 0.24
CA SER A 142 3.94 7.61 -0.97
C SER A 142 4.67 8.95 -0.78
N THR A 143 4.75 9.44 0.45
CA THR A 143 5.29 10.76 0.79
C THR A 143 6.07 10.75 2.10
N ASP A 144 7.05 11.65 2.20
CA ASP A 144 7.83 11.90 3.43
C ASP A 144 7.05 12.63 4.52
N LEU A 145 5.92 13.25 4.19
CA LEU A 145 5.12 14.05 5.13
C LEU A 145 4.65 13.26 6.36
N LEU A 146 4.56 11.94 6.23
CA LEU A 146 4.13 11.07 7.33
C LEU A 146 5.25 10.70 8.30
N LYS A 147 6.51 10.96 7.97
CA LYS A 147 7.66 10.61 8.84
C LYS A 147 7.53 11.13 10.27
N LYS A 148 7.02 12.35 10.44
CA LYS A 148 6.84 12.98 11.74
C LYS A 148 5.76 12.35 12.62
N TYR A 149 4.89 11.53 12.06
CA TYR A 149 3.76 10.91 12.77
C TYR A 149 4.01 9.45 13.15
N ILE A 150 5.11 8.86 12.71
CA ILE A 150 5.43 7.45 12.90
C ILE A 150 6.69 7.26 13.72
N SER A 151 6.74 6.14 14.45
CA SER A 151 7.84 5.80 15.35
C SER A 151 9.11 5.36 14.60
N LYS A 152 10.25 5.37 15.29
CA LYS A 152 11.52 4.84 14.78
C LYS A 152 11.40 3.37 14.36
N LYS A 153 10.61 2.57 15.06
CA LYS A 153 10.35 1.15 14.75
C LYS A 153 9.64 0.99 13.41
N THR A 154 8.66 1.83 13.12
CA THR A 154 7.96 1.83 11.82
C THR A 154 8.88 2.34 10.72
N LEU A 155 9.67 3.39 11.01
CA LEU A 155 10.63 3.96 10.07
C LEU A 155 11.64 2.92 9.57
N SER A 156 12.15 2.04 10.45
CA SER A 156 13.13 1.01 10.08
C SER A 156 12.61 -0.02 9.09
N LYS A 157 11.29 -0.22 9.03
CA LYS A 157 10.61 -1.11 8.07
C LYS A 157 10.05 -0.38 6.84
N SER A 158 10.24 0.95 6.76
CA SER A 158 9.54 1.81 5.82
C SER A 158 10.44 2.32 4.71
N GLU A 159 9.88 2.41 3.52
CA GLU A 159 10.46 3.15 2.42
C GLU A 159 9.56 4.32 2.04
N PHE A 160 10.18 5.47 1.78
CA PHE A 160 9.49 6.71 1.42
C PHE A 160 9.84 7.12 0.00
N ASN A 161 8.96 7.91 -0.60
CA ASN A 161 9.20 8.52 -1.93
C ASN A 161 9.56 7.51 -3.03
N PHE A 162 9.08 6.26 -2.92
CA PHE A 162 9.33 5.25 -3.94
C PHE A 162 8.85 5.69 -5.34
N VAL A 163 7.85 6.56 -5.41
CA VAL A 163 7.34 7.15 -6.66
C VAL A 163 8.44 7.93 -7.37
N PHE A 164 9.14 8.80 -6.66
CA PHE A 164 10.25 9.58 -7.23
C PHE A 164 11.44 8.71 -7.63
N LYS A 165 11.78 7.72 -6.82
CA LYS A 165 12.84 6.75 -7.15
C LYS A 165 12.50 5.97 -8.43
N SER A 166 11.23 5.59 -8.64
CA SER A 166 10.81 4.87 -9.83
C SER A 166 10.77 5.74 -11.09
N LEU A 167 10.40 7.02 -10.96
CA LEU A 167 10.41 7.99 -12.07
C LEU A 167 11.83 8.35 -12.52
N LYS A 168 12.77 8.57 -11.59
CA LYS A 168 14.18 8.84 -11.92
C LYS A 168 14.80 7.69 -12.73
N LEU A 169 14.42 6.46 -12.47
CA LEU A 169 14.91 5.28 -13.19
C LEU A 169 14.32 5.13 -14.59
N LYS A 170 13.05 5.53 -14.78
CA LYS A 170 12.44 5.57 -16.13
C LYS A 170 13.12 6.62 -17.01
N LYS A 171 13.52 7.77 -16.47
CA LYS A 171 14.27 8.81 -17.20
C LYS A 171 15.68 8.35 -17.59
N LYS A 172 16.38 7.60 -16.72
CA LYS A 172 17.70 7.02 -17.05
C LYS A 172 17.63 5.99 -18.19
N LYS A 173 16.61 5.13 -18.23
CA LYS A 173 16.44 4.15 -19.31
C LYS A 173 16.10 4.80 -20.66
N LYS A 174 15.38 5.93 -20.69
CA LYS A 174 15.10 6.66 -21.94
C LYS A 174 16.30 7.43 -22.51
N LYS A 175 17.32 7.74 -21.68
CA LYS A 175 18.54 8.43 -22.15
C LYS A 175 19.60 7.46 -22.70
N ASN A 176 19.47 6.17 -22.46
CA ASN A 176 20.44 5.13 -22.87
C ASN A 176 19.89 4.25 -24.02
N ASN A 177 18.81 4.64 -24.66
CA ASN A 177 18.30 4.12 -25.92
C ASN A 177 18.26 5.25 -26.96
#